data_eae1e30d05b2e6cb2ffc2deaf4ca88bb
#
_entry.id   eae1e30d05b2e6cb2ffc2deaf4ca88bb
#
_cell.length_a   1.000
_cell.length_b   1.000
_cell.length_c   1.000
_cell.angle_alpha   90.00
_cell.angle_beta   90.00
_cell.angle_gamma   90.00
#
_symmetry.space_group_name_H-M   'P 1'
#
loop_
_entity.id
_entity.type
_entity.pdbx_description
1 polymer ?
#
loop_
_entity_poly.entity_id
_entity_poly.type
_entity_poly.pdbx_seq_one_letter_code
_entity_poly.pdbx_strand_id
1 'polypeptide(L)'
;MKQTTKIALLLLLTIGGASCAKHDFFDEDTITGKVGPEAYWEVKSAAVTAGDSMQFTAQYYSSKEKIDHSEAWYSIDETIEYTVICPWMASTTFSKTSSVTEHKRISQFIKSYPHDEAYWSDSLHAYTFTDYFPVSGTLSPVTWSQPTEYDSTKMLSYFGQAFIDVFQEEVHSKMQYEDYKKMYTGLTFMEDFLLYTDSAINPNSNEMEYFFKKDSTTGETAQWVLDSMDYYWNKVTFPDLIFNAGNSYYDVDYKRSYSIDAELRVFDVVGTYSKTVSKEISIN
;
A
#
# COMPACT_ATOMS: atom_id res chain seq x y z
N MET A 1 -10.98 47.20 -21.35
CA MET A 1 -10.35 45.95 -21.77
C MET A 1 -8.81 45.98 -21.98
N LYS A 2 -8.11 47.11 -22.00
CA LYS A 2 -6.66 47.18 -22.23
C LYS A 2 -5.79 47.08 -20.95
N GLN A 3 -6.35 47.29 -19.75
CA GLN A 3 -5.59 47.23 -18.50
C GLN A 3 -5.55 45.85 -17.86
N THR A 4 -6.59 45.06 -18.00
CA THR A 4 -6.66 43.68 -17.48
C THR A 4 -5.69 42.73 -18.22
N THR A 5 -5.46 42.96 -19.51
CA THR A 5 -4.51 42.16 -20.30
C THR A 5 -3.04 42.42 -19.92
N LYS A 6 -2.70 43.64 -19.48
CA LYS A 6 -1.34 43.96 -19.02
C LYS A 6 -1.02 43.37 -17.66
N ILE A 7 -2.01 43.30 -16.76
CA ILE A 7 -1.83 42.68 -15.44
C ILE A 7 -1.70 41.17 -15.56
N ALA A 8 -2.48 40.53 -16.44
CA ALA A 8 -2.38 39.10 -16.71
C ALA A 8 -1.02 38.72 -17.36
N LEU A 9 -0.49 39.55 -18.24
CA LEU A 9 0.82 39.33 -18.86
C LEU A 9 1.97 39.53 -17.86
N LEU A 10 1.84 40.47 -16.92
CA LEU A 10 2.83 40.69 -15.86
C LEU A 10 2.82 39.54 -14.84
N LEU A 11 1.64 38.98 -14.52
CA LEU A 11 1.51 37.82 -13.62
C LEU A 11 2.07 36.54 -14.27
N LEU A 12 1.91 36.35 -15.58
CA LEU A 12 2.48 35.21 -16.29
C LEU A 12 4.01 35.28 -16.37
N LEU A 13 4.59 36.48 -16.47
CA LEU A 13 6.06 36.67 -16.46
C LEU A 13 6.67 36.41 -15.09
N THR A 14 5.94 36.66 -13.99
CA THR A 14 6.44 36.39 -12.63
C THR A 14 6.35 34.92 -12.25
N ILE A 15 5.41 34.16 -12.83
CA ILE A 15 5.29 32.70 -12.61
C ILE A 15 6.31 31.92 -13.46
N GLY A 16 6.69 32.43 -14.65
CA GLY A 16 7.72 31.83 -15.51
C GLY A 16 9.14 32.00 -14.99
N GLY A 17 9.39 32.99 -14.11
CA GLY A 17 10.73 33.24 -13.56
C GLY A 17 11.09 32.41 -12.32
N ALA A 18 10.08 31.75 -11.67
CA ALA A 18 10.31 30.96 -10.47
C ALA A 18 10.60 29.48 -10.75
N SER A 19 10.58 29.05 -12.03
CA SER A 19 10.75 27.64 -12.43
C SER A 19 12.18 27.27 -12.81
N CYS A 20 13.14 28.20 -12.72
CA CYS A 20 14.56 27.85 -12.71
C CYS A 20 15.07 27.97 -11.26
N ALA A 21 14.65 27.07 -10.38
CA ALA A 21 15.55 26.67 -9.33
C ALA A 21 16.74 26.03 -10.05
N LYS A 22 17.79 26.83 -10.34
CA LYS A 22 19.12 26.29 -10.44
C LYS A 22 19.24 25.32 -9.25
N HIS A 23 19.35 24.02 -9.53
CA HIS A 23 20.08 23.19 -8.61
C HIS A 23 21.45 23.86 -8.53
N ASP A 24 21.65 24.68 -7.51
CA ASP A 24 22.97 25.03 -7.12
C ASP A 24 23.65 23.72 -6.78
N PHE A 25 24.57 23.33 -7.63
CA PHE A 25 25.51 22.22 -7.39
C PHE A 25 26.37 22.48 -6.14
N PHE A 26 26.08 23.53 -5.42
CA PHE A 26 26.76 23.98 -4.22
C PHE A 26 25.75 23.99 -3.09
N ASP A 27 25.61 22.85 -2.45
CA ASP A 27 24.97 22.77 -1.15
C ASP A 27 25.72 23.68 -0.15
N GLU A 28 25.06 24.22 0.90
CA GLU A 28 25.69 25.13 1.86
C GLU A 28 26.99 24.57 2.47
N ASP A 29 27.14 23.24 2.52
CA ASP A 29 28.36 22.55 2.92
C ASP A 29 29.54 22.80 1.96
N THR A 30 29.31 23.20 0.73
CA THR A 30 30.37 23.57 -0.24
C THR A 30 30.91 24.99 -0.04
N ILE A 31 30.20 25.84 0.69
CA ILE A 31 30.70 27.17 1.10
C ILE A 31 31.95 27.02 1.98
N THR A 32 32.13 25.88 2.64
CA THR A 32 33.34 25.57 3.42
C THR A 32 34.54 25.13 2.58
N GLY A 33 34.42 25.06 1.28
CA GLY A 33 35.49 24.64 0.35
C GLY A 33 35.74 23.14 0.30
N LYS A 34 34.96 22.31 0.98
CA LYS A 34 35.01 20.86 0.87
C LYS A 34 34.15 20.41 -0.32
N VAL A 35 34.81 19.89 -1.34
CA VAL A 35 34.14 19.25 -2.50
C VAL A 35 34.30 17.75 -2.32
N GLY A 36 33.21 17.07 -2.05
CA GLY A 36 33.19 15.60 -1.95
C GLY A 36 33.36 14.92 -3.31
N PRO A 37 33.55 13.62 -3.31
CA PRO A 37 33.60 12.83 -4.55
C PRO A 37 32.29 12.95 -5.32
N GLU A 38 32.35 12.88 -6.65
CA GLU A 38 31.16 12.68 -7.46
C GLU A 38 30.85 11.19 -7.56
N ALA A 39 29.57 10.82 -7.42
CA ALA A 39 29.11 9.44 -7.44
C ALA A 39 27.91 9.28 -8.36
N TYR A 40 27.98 8.28 -9.21
CA TYR A 40 26.89 7.82 -10.04
C TYR A 40 26.82 6.30 -10.00
N TRP A 41 25.63 5.73 -10.09
CA TRP A 41 25.51 4.32 -10.34
C TRP A 41 24.31 3.98 -11.22
N GLU A 42 24.41 2.86 -11.88
CA GLU A 42 23.37 2.28 -12.70
C GLU A 42 23.02 0.90 -12.19
N VAL A 43 21.74 0.67 -11.94
CA VAL A 43 21.18 -0.64 -11.62
C VAL A 43 20.67 -1.24 -12.93
N LYS A 44 21.05 -2.48 -13.22
CA LYS A 44 20.79 -3.12 -14.52
C LYS A 44 19.30 -3.32 -14.83
N SER A 45 18.47 -3.44 -13.81
CA SER A 45 17.02 -3.67 -13.94
C SER A 45 16.26 -2.90 -12.89
N ALA A 46 15.04 -2.46 -13.21
CA ALA A 46 14.11 -1.88 -12.26
C ALA A 46 13.36 -2.96 -11.42
N ALA A 47 13.62 -4.26 -11.66
CA ALA A 47 13.01 -5.36 -10.93
C ALA A 47 13.98 -6.52 -10.76
N VAL A 48 13.83 -7.26 -9.66
CA VAL A 48 14.62 -8.45 -9.31
C VAL A 48 13.72 -9.50 -8.66
N THR A 49 14.02 -10.77 -8.86
CA THR A 49 13.31 -11.87 -8.18
C THR A 49 13.83 -12.02 -6.74
N ALA A 50 12.93 -12.27 -5.80
CA ALA A 50 13.33 -12.57 -4.41
C ALA A 50 14.26 -13.79 -4.37
N GLY A 51 15.39 -13.66 -3.66
CA GLY A 51 16.44 -14.69 -3.60
C GLY A 51 17.53 -14.57 -4.66
N ASP A 52 17.35 -13.72 -5.68
CA ASP A 52 18.39 -13.44 -6.69
C ASP A 52 19.30 -12.29 -6.26
N SER A 53 20.19 -11.90 -7.16
CA SER A 53 21.11 -10.77 -6.97
C SER A 53 20.90 -9.72 -8.05
N MET A 54 20.96 -8.44 -7.65
CA MET A 54 20.89 -7.30 -8.53
C MET A 54 22.29 -6.85 -8.94
N GLN A 55 22.52 -6.77 -10.25
CA GLN A 55 23.75 -6.20 -10.82
C GLN A 55 23.68 -4.68 -10.83
N PHE A 56 24.78 -4.03 -10.44
CA PHE A 56 24.97 -2.59 -10.58
C PHE A 56 26.34 -2.26 -11.15
N THR A 57 26.47 -1.11 -11.76
CA THR A 57 27.74 -0.49 -12.16
C THR A 57 27.88 0.83 -11.43
N ALA A 58 28.94 0.94 -10.64
CA ALA A 58 29.31 2.16 -9.94
C ALA A 58 30.28 2.99 -10.78
N GLN A 59 30.12 4.31 -10.76
CA GLN A 59 31.06 5.26 -11.36
C GLN A 59 31.29 6.37 -10.34
N TYR A 60 32.55 6.74 -10.15
CA TYR A 60 32.89 7.80 -9.21
C TYR A 60 34.20 8.50 -9.60
N TYR A 61 34.33 9.75 -9.17
CA TYR A 61 35.48 10.58 -9.42
C TYR A 61 35.64 11.60 -8.28
N SER A 62 36.87 11.99 -8.01
CA SER A 62 37.16 13.13 -7.15
C SER A 62 38.19 14.05 -7.78
N SER A 63 37.90 15.35 -7.81
CA SER A 63 38.78 16.36 -8.36
C SER A 63 39.79 16.92 -7.35
N LYS A 64 39.61 16.62 -6.04
CA LYS A 64 40.44 17.19 -4.97
C LYS A 64 41.11 16.11 -4.12
N GLU A 65 40.35 15.38 -3.35
CA GLU A 65 40.89 14.43 -2.40
C GLU A 65 40.90 13.03 -3.02
N LYS A 66 41.80 12.18 -2.55
CA LYS A 66 41.84 10.77 -2.97
C LYS A 66 40.60 10.05 -2.47
N ILE A 67 40.08 9.15 -3.28
CA ILE A 67 39.03 8.24 -2.87
C ILE A 67 39.60 7.21 -1.91
N ASP A 68 38.87 6.91 -0.83
CA ASP A 68 39.22 5.87 0.15
C ASP A 68 38.45 4.57 -0.16
N HIS A 69 37.13 4.66 -0.19
CA HIS A 69 36.26 3.51 -0.48
C HIS A 69 34.88 3.96 -0.97
N SER A 70 34.10 2.99 -1.40
CA SER A 70 32.66 3.19 -1.62
C SER A 70 31.85 2.14 -0.86
N GLU A 71 30.59 2.48 -0.59
CA GLU A 71 29.66 1.62 0.17
C GLU A 71 28.34 1.53 -0.55
N ALA A 72 27.79 0.31 -0.66
CA ALA A 72 26.43 0.09 -1.10
C ALA A 72 25.51 0.02 0.12
N TRP A 73 24.38 0.73 0.03
CA TRP A 73 23.36 0.82 1.06
C TRP A 73 21.98 0.58 0.47
N TYR A 74 21.00 0.16 1.28
CA TYR A 74 19.63 -0.02 0.85
C TYR A 74 18.62 0.32 1.95
N SER A 75 17.42 0.62 1.52
CA SER A 75 16.21 0.64 2.35
C SER A 75 15.19 -0.33 1.77
N ILE A 76 14.31 -0.88 2.58
CA ILE A 76 13.26 -1.80 2.13
C ILE A 76 11.92 -1.20 2.51
N ASP A 77 11.04 -1.10 1.53
CA ASP A 77 9.64 -0.75 1.70
C ASP A 77 8.75 -1.96 1.46
N GLU A 78 7.75 -2.12 2.29
CA GLU A 78 6.70 -3.11 2.15
C GLU A 78 5.38 -2.40 1.89
N THR A 79 4.72 -2.77 0.81
CA THR A 79 3.38 -2.27 0.49
C THR A 79 2.37 -3.39 0.64
N ILE A 80 1.36 -3.15 1.48
CA ILE A 80 0.22 -4.05 1.68
C ILE A 80 -1.02 -3.37 1.11
N GLU A 81 -1.65 -4.07 0.17
CA GLU A 81 -2.90 -3.67 -0.46
C GLU A 81 -3.94 -4.76 -0.18
N TYR A 82 -5.14 -4.38 0.24
CA TYR A 82 -6.21 -5.34 0.37
C TYR A 82 -7.60 -4.73 0.11
N THR A 83 -8.52 -5.60 -0.27
CA THR A 83 -9.96 -5.33 -0.36
C THR A 83 -10.71 -6.54 0.20
N VAL A 84 -11.67 -6.28 1.10
CA VAL A 84 -12.59 -7.30 1.63
C VAL A 84 -14.00 -6.77 1.49
N ILE A 85 -14.88 -7.54 0.86
CA ILE A 85 -16.24 -7.11 0.54
C ILE A 85 -17.25 -8.09 1.16
N CYS A 86 -18.33 -7.54 1.71
CA CYS A 86 -19.55 -8.29 2.04
C CYS A 86 -20.53 -8.16 0.87
N PRO A 87 -20.61 -9.18 -0.03
CA PRO A 87 -21.30 -9.04 -1.32
C PRO A 87 -22.82 -9.14 -1.23
N TRP A 88 -23.35 -9.62 -0.11
CA TRP A 88 -24.77 -9.89 0.03
C TRP A 88 -25.56 -8.78 0.72
N MET A 89 -24.94 -7.74 1.26
CA MET A 89 -25.67 -6.61 1.80
C MET A 89 -26.51 -5.93 0.71
N ALA A 90 -27.78 -5.70 1.01
CA ALA A 90 -28.74 -5.12 0.08
C ALA A 90 -28.87 -3.60 0.25
N SER A 91 -28.68 -3.10 1.46
CA SER A 91 -28.84 -1.68 1.79
C SER A 91 -27.65 -0.84 1.33
N THR A 92 -26.44 -1.37 1.48
CA THR A 92 -25.20 -0.73 1.03
C THR A 92 -24.14 -1.80 0.75
N THR A 93 -23.32 -1.62 -0.29
CA THR A 93 -22.11 -2.45 -0.43
C THR A 93 -21.16 -2.13 0.71
N PHE A 94 -20.88 -3.10 1.57
CA PHE A 94 -19.88 -2.95 2.61
C PHE A 94 -18.54 -3.49 2.13
N SER A 95 -17.52 -2.64 2.13
CA SER A 95 -16.16 -3.02 1.76
C SER A 95 -15.12 -2.30 2.62
N LYS A 96 -14.03 -3.00 2.92
CA LYS A 96 -12.79 -2.41 3.48
C LYS A 96 -11.68 -2.55 2.47
N THR A 97 -11.08 -1.42 2.12
CA THR A 97 -9.91 -1.35 1.22
C THR A 97 -8.82 -0.55 1.90
N SER A 98 -7.59 -0.98 1.76
CA SER A 98 -6.42 -0.25 2.23
C SER A 98 -5.25 -0.44 1.28
N SER A 99 -4.39 0.58 1.21
CA SER A 99 -3.07 0.52 0.59
C SER A 99 -2.11 1.29 1.50
N VAL A 100 -1.18 0.57 2.13
CA VAL A 100 -0.24 1.13 3.10
C VAL A 100 1.17 0.71 2.73
N THR A 101 2.07 1.68 2.63
CA THR A 101 3.50 1.44 2.46
C THR A 101 4.22 1.75 3.77
N GLU A 102 5.03 0.83 4.24
CA GLU A 102 5.83 0.97 5.44
C GLU A 102 7.31 0.77 5.15
N HIS A 103 8.15 1.61 5.71
CA HIS A 103 9.59 1.47 5.67
C HIS A 103 10.03 0.39 6.67
N LYS A 104 10.36 -0.80 6.18
CA LYS A 104 10.78 -1.94 7.04
C LYS A 104 12.23 -1.84 7.47
N ARG A 105 13.10 -1.31 6.62
CA ARG A 105 14.52 -1.08 6.92
C ARG A 105 14.95 0.23 6.26
N ILE A 106 15.65 1.06 7.00
CA ILE A 106 16.13 2.35 6.52
C ILE A 106 17.65 2.36 6.58
N SER A 107 18.30 2.75 5.47
CA SER A 107 19.77 2.91 5.37
C SER A 107 20.58 1.75 5.96
N GLN A 108 20.41 0.57 5.40
CA GLN A 108 21.18 -0.62 5.80
C GLN A 108 22.43 -0.77 4.92
N PHE A 109 23.57 -0.98 5.57
CA PHE A 109 24.82 -1.26 4.90
C PHE A 109 24.80 -2.67 4.27
N ILE A 110 25.25 -2.76 3.01
CA ILE A 110 25.40 -4.04 2.30
C ILE A 110 26.87 -4.45 2.32
N LYS A 111 27.75 -3.65 1.70
CA LYS A 111 29.15 -3.98 1.46
C LYS A 111 29.97 -2.72 1.25
N SER A 112 31.22 -2.75 1.69
CA SER A 112 32.25 -1.76 1.36
C SER A 112 33.16 -2.28 0.23
N TYR A 113 33.55 -1.40 -0.61
CA TYR A 113 34.44 -1.62 -1.75
C TYR A 113 35.66 -0.71 -1.58
N PRO A 114 36.83 -1.26 -1.25
CA PRO A 114 38.06 -0.46 -1.19
C PRO A 114 38.35 0.15 -2.56
N HIS A 115 38.90 1.34 -2.57
CA HIS A 115 39.31 1.98 -3.81
C HIS A 115 40.45 1.19 -4.47
N ASP A 116 40.38 1.03 -5.81
CA ASP A 116 41.41 0.39 -6.61
C ASP A 116 41.66 1.25 -7.87
N GLU A 117 42.91 1.63 -8.09
CA GLU A 117 43.33 2.38 -9.29
C GLU A 117 43.06 1.61 -10.60
N ALA A 118 42.93 0.29 -10.53
CA ALA A 118 42.56 -0.53 -11.69
C ALA A 118 41.11 -0.28 -12.16
N TYR A 119 40.29 0.36 -11.35
CA TYR A 119 38.93 0.76 -11.75
C TYR A 119 38.88 1.98 -12.67
N TRP A 120 40.00 2.66 -12.91
CA TRP A 120 40.06 3.82 -13.78
C TRP A 120 39.69 3.47 -15.23
N SER A 121 38.78 4.26 -15.79
CA SER A 121 38.34 4.18 -17.17
C SER A 121 38.75 5.45 -17.95
N ASP A 122 39.68 5.36 -18.88
CA ASP A 122 40.11 6.50 -19.69
C ASP A 122 38.97 7.05 -20.55
N SER A 123 38.05 6.20 -20.99
CA SER A 123 36.90 6.61 -21.80
C SER A 123 35.83 7.38 -21.02
N LEU A 124 35.70 7.09 -19.75
CA LEU A 124 34.70 7.72 -18.89
C LEU A 124 35.29 8.82 -18.00
N HIS A 125 36.63 8.91 -17.92
CA HIS A 125 37.35 9.77 -16.97
C HIS A 125 36.88 9.63 -15.54
N ALA A 126 36.57 8.38 -15.14
CA ALA A 126 36.04 8.03 -13.82
C ALA A 126 36.47 6.61 -13.44
N TYR A 127 36.52 6.34 -12.16
CA TYR A 127 36.61 4.97 -11.65
C TYR A 127 35.29 4.26 -11.87
N THR A 128 35.33 3.01 -12.35
CA THR A 128 34.13 2.21 -12.59
C THR A 128 34.34 0.76 -12.21
N PHE A 129 33.34 0.18 -11.55
CA PHE A 129 33.32 -1.24 -11.28
C PHE A 129 31.88 -1.77 -11.33
N THR A 130 31.74 -3.06 -11.51
CA THR A 130 30.46 -3.76 -11.52
C THR A 130 30.47 -4.84 -10.45
N ASP A 131 29.43 -4.92 -9.67
CA ASP A 131 29.22 -5.98 -8.66
C ASP A 131 27.72 -6.30 -8.53
N TYR A 132 27.42 -7.19 -7.59
CA TYR A 132 26.08 -7.67 -7.30
C TYR A 132 25.75 -7.45 -5.83
N PHE A 133 24.52 -7.08 -5.51
CA PHE A 133 24.01 -7.19 -4.15
C PHE A 133 22.89 -8.24 -4.08
N PRO A 134 22.88 -9.10 -3.03
CA PRO A 134 21.88 -10.13 -2.89
C PRO A 134 20.55 -9.55 -2.38
N VAL A 135 19.44 -10.06 -2.93
CA VAL A 135 18.08 -9.78 -2.47
C VAL A 135 17.56 -10.97 -1.70
N SER A 136 17.07 -10.75 -0.48
CA SER A 136 16.59 -11.83 0.37
C SER A 136 15.38 -12.56 -0.24
N GLY A 137 15.40 -13.88 -0.21
CA GLY A 137 14.25 -14.71 -0.60
C GLY A 137 13.03 -14.54 0.33
N THR A 138 13.22 -13.96 1.52
CA THR A 138 12.11 -13.64 2.44
C THR A 138 11.27 -12.45 1.99
N LEU A 139 11.72 -11.71 0.99
CA LEU A 139 11.02 -10.57 0.39
C LEU A 139 10.11 -11.00 -0.78
N SER A 140 9.72 -12.25 -0.85
CA SER A 140 8.81 -12.74 -1.89
C SER A 140 7.46 -12.05 -1.79
N PRO A 141 6.97 -11.48 -2.90
CA PRO A 141 5.62 -10.93 -2.98
C PRO A 141 4.55 -12.00 -2.74
N VAL A 142 3.42 -11.58 -2.26
CA VAL A 142 2.27 -12.45 -2.03
C VAL A 142 1.05 -11.85 -2.71
N THR A 143 0.30 -12.68 -3.43
CA THR A 143 -1.01 -12.32 -3.96
C THR A 143 -2.00 -13.42 -3.60
N TRP A 144 -3.13 -13.02 -3.01
CA TRP A 144 -4.25 -13.90 -2.72
C TRP A 144 -5.54 -13.18 -3.07
N SER A 145 -6.15 -13.55 -4.17
CA SER A 145 -7.23 -12.80 -4.81
C SER A 145 -8.38 -13.72 -5.10
N GLN A 146 -9.56 -13.39 -4.57
CA GLN A 146 -10.85 -14.05 -4.82
C GLN A 146 -10.76 -15.58 -4.83
N PRO A 147 -10.31 -16.22 -3.74
CA PRO A 147 -10.14 -17.68 -3.72
C PRO A 147 -11.49 -18.40 -3.80
N THR A 148 -11.53 -19.55 -4.46
CA THR A 148 -12.71 -20.42 -4.52
C THR A 148 -12.88 -21.28 -3.27
N GLU A 149 -11.79 -21.47 -2.52
CA GLU A 149 -11.76 -22.18 -1.24
C GLU A 149 -11.30 -21.23 -0.13
N TYR A 150 -12.01 -21.22 0.99
CA TYR A 150 -11.64 -20.41 2.13
C TYR A 150 -10.45 -21.00 2.88
N ASP A 151 -9.39 -20.24 2.97
CA ASP A 151 -8.18 -20.60 3.72
C ASP A 151 -8.09 -19.76 4.99
N SER A 152 -8.56 -20.31 6.11
CA SER A 152 -8.56 -19.64 7.41
C SER A 152 -7.15 -19.32 7.91
N THR A 153 -6.15 -20.16 7.56
CA THR A 153 -4.76 -19.96 7.96
C THR A 153 -4.16 -18.74 7.27
N LYS A 154 -4.37 -18.60 5.97
CA LYS A 154 -3.96 -17.41 5.23
C LYS A 154 -4.71 -16.16 5.73
N MET A 155 -6.02 -16.28 5.93
CA MET A 155 -6.82 -15.15 6.43
C MET A 155 -6.27 -14.62 7.74
N LEU A 156 -6.02 -15.49 8.72
CA LEU A 156 -5.43 -15.10 10.00
C LEU A 156 -4.00 -14.57 9.84
N SER A 157 -3.20 -15.15 8.94
CA SER A 157 -1.82 -14.71 8.70
C SER A 157 -1.74 -13.32 8.07
N TYR A 158 -2.67 -12.97 7.16
CA TYR A 158 -2.61 -11.71 6.41
C TYR A 158 -3.35 -10.57 7.11
N PHE A 159 -4.47 -10.87 7.76
CA PHE A 159 -5.32 -9.85 8.37
C PHE A 159 -5.32 -9.87 9.89
N GLY A 160 -5.12 -11.03 10.50
CA GLY A 160 -5.22 -11.21 11.95
C GLY A 160 -6.66 -11.26 12.48
N GLN A 161 -6.83 -11.78 13.70
CA GLN A 161 -8.15 -11.92 14.31
C GLN A 161 -8.82 -10.57 14.57
N ALA A 162 -8.07 -9.57 15.02
CA ALA A 162 -8.61 -8.25 15.30
C ALA A 162 -9.28 -7.57 14.09
N PHE A 163 -8.74 -7.76 12.89
CA PHE A 163 -9.37 -7.28 11.66
C PHE A 163 -10.69 -7.99 11.41
N ILE A 164 -10.73 -9.31 11.57
CA ILE A 164 -11.93 -10.14 11.36
C ILE A 164 -13.04 -9.68 12.31
N ASP A 165 -12.72 -9.53 13.60
CA ASP A 165 -13.67 -9.11 14.62
C ASP A 165 -14.25 -7.73 14.32
N VAL A 166 -13.39 -6.76 13.99
CA VAL A 166 -13.81 -5.40 13.62
C VAL A 166 -14.65 -5.38 12.33
N PHE A 167 -14.29 -6.21 11.34
CA PHE A 167 -15.07 -6.31 10.11
C PHE A 167 -16.49 -6.84 10.39
N GLN A 168 -16.60 -7.92 11.18
CA GLN A 168 -17.88 -8.50 11.56
C GLN A 168 -18.74 -7.49 12.33
N GLU A 169 -18.16 -6.80 13.32
CA GLU A 169 -18.86 -5.79 14.10
C GLU A 169 -19.37 -4.63 13.23
N GLU A 170 -18.55 -4.14 12.32
CA GLU A 170 -18.95 -3.06 11.43
C GLU A 170 -20.03 -3.48 10.43
N VAL A 171 -19.98 -4.71 9.89
CA VAL A 171 -21.06 -5.25 9.05
C VAL A 171 -22.34 -5.30 9.87
N HIS A 172 -22.31 -5.89 11.07
CA HIS A 172 -23.47 -6.02 11.96
C HIS A 172 -24.11 -4.66 12.29
N SER A 173 -23.29 -3.68 12.64
CA SER A 173 -23.75 -2.33 13.00
C SER A 173 -24.46 -1.58 11.86
N LYS A 174 -24.24 -1.99 10.61
CA LYS A 174 -24.83 -1.36 9.41
C LYS A 174 -25.98 -2.14 8.82
N MET A 175 -26.26 -3.35 9.33
CA MET A 175 -27.32 -4.19 8.80
C MET A 175 -28.71 -3.58 9.05
N GLN A 176 -29.51 -3.61 8.00
CA GLN A 176 -30.92 -3.22 8.04
C GLN A 176 -31.84 -4.43 7.79
N TYR A 177 -33.13 -4.24 7.86
CA TYR A 177 -34.12 -5.29 7.65
C TYR A 177 -33.85 -6.16 6.41
N GLU A 178 -33.63 -5.53 5.26
CA GLU A 178 -33.40 -6.26 4.00
C GLU A 178 -32.07 -7.05 4.03
N ASP A 179 -31.05 -6.57 4.73
CA ASP A 179 -29.78 -7.27 4.89
C ASP A 179 -29.97 -8.53 5.74
N TYR A 180 -30.65 -8.41 6.88
CA TYR A 180 -30.98 -9.55 7.72
C TYR A 180 -31.82 -10.58 6.96
N LYS A 181 -32.86 -10.14 6.25
CA LYS A 181 -33.71 -10.99 5.44
C LYS A 181 -32.90 -11.76 4.39
N LYS A 182 -32.03 -11.08 3.67
CA LYS A 182 -31.19 -11.68 2.63
C LYS A 182 -30.19 -12.68 3.23
N MET A 183 -29.52 -12.29 4.31
CA MET A 183 -28.56 -13.14 5.00
C MET A 183 -29.20 -14.42 5.53
N TYR A 184 -30.28 -14.31 6.29
CA TYR A 184 -30.89 -15.47 6.92
C TYR A 184 -31.59 -16.40 5.93
N THR A 185 -32.17 -15.84 4.87
CA THR A 185 -32.72 -16.66 3.78
C THR A 185 -31.60 -17.41 3.03
N GLY A 186 -30.46 -16.75 2.81
CA GLY A 186 -29.32 -17.34 2.11
C GLY A 186 -28.59 -18.41 2.93
N LEU A 187 -28.48 -18.22 4.24
CA LEU A 187 -27.79 -19.13 5.16
C LEU A 187 -28.69 -20.23 5.75
N THR A 188 -29.96 -20.26 5.39
CA THR A 188 -30.96 -21.26 5.88
C THR A 188 -31.07 -21.35 7.42
N PHE A 189 -30.72 -20.28 8.14
CA PHE A 189 -30.83 -20.24 9.60
C PHE A 189 -32.25 -19.99 10.10
N MET A 190 -33.12 -19.49 9.24
CA MET A 190 -34.51 -19.18 9.61
C MET A 190 -35.47 -19.84 8.64
N GLU A 191 -36.30 -20.75 9.18
CA GLU A 191 -37.39 -21.36 8.42
C GLU A 191 -38.53 -20.36 8.17
N ASP A 192 -38.69 -19.34 9.03
CA ASP A 192 -39.77 -18.34 8.91
C ASP A 192 -39.33 -16.96 9.38
N PHE A 193 -38.67 -16.19 8.49
CA PHE A 193 -38.31 -14.78 8.75
C PHE A 193 -39.55 -13.89 8.95
N LEU A 194 -40.73 -14.33 8.47
CA LEU A 194 -41.97 -13.56 8.58
C LEU A 194 -42.43 -13.41 10.06
N LEU A 195 -41.98 -14.29 10.97
CA LEU A 195 -42.27 -14.14 12.40
C LEU A 195 -41.80 -12.81 12.96
N TYR A 196 -40.74 -12.25 12.39
CA TYR A 196 -40.07 -11.01 12.82
C TYR A 196 -40.46 -9.81 11.98
N THR A 197 -41.28 -10.02 10.95
CA THR A 197 -41.64 -9.04 9.94
C THR A 197 -43.02 -8.45 10.17
N ASP A 198 -43.13 -7.17 9.94
CA ASP A 198 -44.40 -6.46 9.77
C ASP A 198 -44.38 -5.71 8.43
N SER A 199 -45.52 -5.19 7.99
CA SER A 199 -45.62 -4.49 6.74
C SER A 199 -46.65 -3.37 6.78
N ALA A 200 -46.40 -2.31 5.97
CA ALA A 200 -47.34 -1.22 5.77
C ALA A 200 -47.27 -0.73 4.33
N ILE A 201 -48.34 -0.13 3.86
CA ILE A 201 -48.35 0.56 2.56
C ILE A 201 -47.66 1.92 2.74
N ASN A 202 -46.59 2.14 1.98
CA ASN A 202 -45.95 3.45 1.91
C ASN A 202 -46.92 4.47 1.27
N PRO A 203 -47.30 5.52 1.98
CA PRO A 203 -48.28 6.48 1.46
C PRO A 203 -47.75 7.29 0.26
N ASN A 204 -46.47 7.33 0.02
CA ASN A 204 -45.82 8.09 -1.07
C ASN A 204 -45.70 7.28 -2.36
N SER A 205 -45.35 5.98 -2.25
CA SER A 205 -45.13 5.08 -3.40
C SER A 205 -46.33 4.18 -3.67
N ASN A 206 -47.25 4.05 -2.73
CA ASN A 206 -48.34 3.07 -2.72
C ASN A 206 -47.85 1.59 -2.83
N GLU A 207 -46.62 1.33 -2.42
CA GLU A 207 -46.00 -0.01 -2.38
C GLU A 207 -46.00 -0.54 -0.97
N MET A 208 -45.97 -1.89 -0.84
CA MET A 208 -45.84 -2.57 0.47
C MET A 208 -44.39 -2.51 0.92
N GLU A 209 -44.16 -1.89 2.05
CA GLU A 209 -42.86 -1.89 2.74
C GLU A 209 -42.85 -2.90 3.87
N TYR A 210 -41.76 -3.64 4.00
CA TYR A 210 -41.52 -4.60 5.05
C TYR A 210 -40.46 -4.09 6.01
N PHE A 211 -40.68 -4.33 7.29
CA PHE A 211 -39.79 -3.91 8.37
C PHE A 211 -39.90 -4.86 9.57
N PHE A 212 -38.98 -4.74 10.52
CA PHE A 212 -39.05 -5.50 11.74
C PHE A 212 -40.29 -5.10 12.58
N LYS A 213 -40.90 -6.08 13.24
CA LYS A 213 -41.99 -5.82 14.18
C LYS A 213 -41.56 -4.80 15.22
N LYS A 214 -42.42 -3.84 15.44
CA LYS A 214 -42.21 -2.73 16.37
C LYS A 214 -42.89 -2.97 17.69
N ASP A 215 -42.31 -2.43 18.76
CA ASP A 215 -42.98 -2.30 20.05
C ASP A 215 -44.10 -1.26 19.91
N SER A 216 -45.32 -1.63 20.36
CA SER A 216 -46.51 -0.78 20.25
C SER A 216 -46.43 0.48 21.10
N THR A 217 -45.56 0.51 22.11
CA THR A 217 -45.44 1.61 23.07
C THR A 217 -44.37 2.64 22.57
N THR A 218 -43.22 2.14 22.08
CA THR A 218 -42.10 2.98 21.69
C THR A 218 -42.10 3.29 20.21
N GLY A 219 -42.68 2.44 19.37
CA GLY A 219 -42.61 2.53 17.90
C GLY A 219 -41.28 2.08 17.31
N GLU A 220 -40.31 1.71 18.11
CA GLU A 220 -39.02 1.16 17.72
C GLU A 220 -39.11 -0.35 17.46
N THR A 221 -38.05 -0.94 16.85
CA THR A 221 -37.98 -2.40 16.70
C THR A 221 -38.10 -3.07 18.03
N ALA A 222 -39.00 -4.06 18.17
CA ALA A 222 -39.24 -4.76 19.41
C ALA A 222 -37.98 -5.49 19.89
N GLN A 223 -37.69 -5.40 21.22
CA GLN A 223 -36.43 -5.94 21.77
C GLN A 223 -36.27 -7.44 21.50
N TRP A 224 -37.35 -8.22 21.61
CA TRP A 224 -37.30 -9.66 21.33
C TRP A 224 -36.90 -9.99 19.87
N VAL A 225 -37.19 -9.07 18.93
CA VAL A 225 -36.76 -9.20 17.54
C VAL A 225 -35.24 -8.96 17.47
N LEU A 226 -34.75 -7.90 18.11
CA LEU A 226 -33.31 -7.61 18.17
C LEU A 226 -32.54 -8.76 18.81
N ASP A 227 -32.98 -9.26 19.93
CA ASP A 227 -32.38 -10.41 20.62
C ASP A 227 -32.32 -11.66 19.72
N SER A 228 -33.35 -11.86 18.90
CA SER A 228 -33.39 -12.96 17.93
C SER A 228 -32.41 -12.75 16.79
N MET A 229 -32.28 -11.50 16.28
CA MET A 229 -31.32 -11.16 15.26
C MET A 229 -29.88 -11.35 15.76
N ASP A 230 -29.58 -10.91 16.96
CA ASP A 230 -28.29 -11.13 17.62
C ASP A 230 -27.98 -12.62 17.84
N TYR A 231 -28.98 -13.41 18.27
CA TYR A 231 -28.81 -14.85 18.39
C TYR A 231 -28.40 -15.52 17.06
N TYR A 232 -29.02 -15.14 15.95
CA TYR A 232 -28.68 -15.68 14.65
C TYR A 232 -27.37 -15.10 14.14
N TRP A 233 -27.10 -13.82 14.38
CA TRP A 233 -25.82 -13.20 14.00
C TRP A 233 -24.62 -13.94 14.60
N ASN A 234 -24.73 -14.37 15.84
CA ASN A 234 -23.67 -15.13 16.52
C ASN A 234 -23.37 -16.50 15.88
N LYS A 235 -24.16 -16.94 14.92
CA LYS A 235 -23.91 -18.16 14.12
C LYS A 235 -23.23 -17.85 12.79
N VAL A 236 -23.20 -16.60 12.37
CA VAL A 236 -22.58 -16.16 11.12
C VAL A 236 -21.07 -16.16 11.29
N THR A 237 -20.40 -16.84 10.41
CA THR A 237 -18.93 -16.87 10.41
C THR A 237 -18.38 -15.83 9.43
N PHE A 238 -17.12 -15.45 9.61
CA PHE A 238 -16.48 -14.51 8.69
C PHE A 238 -16.51 -15.00 7.23
N PRO A 239 -16.24 -16.29 6.90
CA PRO A 239 -16.43 -16.81 5.54
C PRO A 239 -17.82 -16.57 4.98
N ASP A 240 -18.87 -16.72 5.80
CA ASP A 240 -20.24 -16.49 5.33
C ASP A 240 -20.45 -15.03 4.88
N LEU A 241 -19.77 -14.08 5.53
CA LEU A 241 -19.88 -12.67 5.21
C LEU A 241 -19.25 -12.29 3.87
N ILE A 242 -18.16 -12.95 3.50
CA ILE A 242 -17.39 -12.60 2.30
C ILE A 242 -17.62 -13.55 1.13
N PHE A 243 -18.44 -14.60 1.30
CA PHE A 243 -18.75 -15.54 0.23
C PHE A 243 -19.71 -14.94 -0.79
N ASN A 244 -19.27 -14.89 -2.04
CA ASN A 244 -20.07 -14.45 -3.18
C ASN A 244 -20.74 -15.65 -3.85
N ALA A 245 -21.97 -15.96 -3.45
CA ALA A 245 -22.69 -17.11 -3.96
C ALA A 245 -22.96 -17.04 -5.48
N GLY A 246 -23.08 -15.83 -6.05
CA GLY A 246 -23.32 -15.66 -7.49
C GLY A 246 -22.13 -16.07 -8.35
N ASN A 247 -20.92 -15.94 -7.83
CA ASN A 247 -19.67 -16.19 -8.54
C ASN A 247 -18.87 -17.37 -7.95
N SER A 248 -19.32 -17.94 -6.83
CA SER A 248 -18.68 -19.07 -6.14
C SER A 248 -17.23 -18.81 -5.72
N TYR A 249 -16.96 -17.61 -5.19
CA TYR A 249 -15.68 -17.27 -4.61
C TYR A 249 -15.85 -16.41 -3.35
N TYR A 250 -14.76 -16.22 -2.59
CA TYR A 250 -14.70 -15.30 -1.44
C TYR A 250 -14.20 -13.93 -1.90
N ASP A 251 -14.94 -12.89 -1.58
CA ASP A 251 -14.64 -11.51 -1.97
C ASP A 251 -13.53 -10.91 -1.08
N VAL A 252 -12.33 -11.42 -1.25
CA VAL A 252 -11.11 -10.97 -0.60
C VAL A 252 -9.97 -10.90 -1.59
N ASP A 253 -9.29 -9.75 -1.60
CA ASP A 253 -8.04 -9.52 -2.30
C ASP A 253 -6.99 -9.09 -1.29
N TYR A 254 -5.80 -9.67 -1.35
CA TYR A 254 -4.63 -9.30 -0.55
C TYR A 254 -3.39 -9.36 -1.41
N LYS A 255 -2.60 -8.30 -1.37
CA LYS A 255 -1.32 -8.21 -2.05
C LYS A 255 -0.29 -7.62 -1.11
N ARG A 256 0.85 -8.25 -1.02
CA ARG A 256 2.04 -7.73 -0.36
C ARG A 256 3.18 -7.69 -1.36
N SER A 257 3.76 -6.54 -1.54
CA SER A 257 4.89 -6.32 -2.43
C SER A 257 6.02 -5.62 -1.68
N TYR A 258 7.22 -5.73 -2.21
CA TYR A 258 8.39 -5.10 -1.67
C TYR A 258 9.11 -4.29 -2.73
N SER A 259 9.71 -3.19 -2.33
CA SER A 259 10.71 -2.48 -3.11
C SER A 259 11.96 -2.23 -2.29
N ILE A 260 13.08 -2.10 -2.99
CA ILE A 260 14.37 -1.74 -2.42
C ILE A 260 14.76 -0.39 -2.99
N ASP A 261 15.04 0.57 -2.13
CA ASP A 261 15.74 1.80 -2.47
C ASP A 261 17.23 1.60 -2.19
N ALA A 262 18.01 1.56 -3.26
CA ALA A 262 19.45 1.33 -3.15
C ALA A 262 20.25 2.58 -3.51
N GLU A 263 21.34 2.84 -2.79
CA GLU A 263 22.26 3.96 -3.02
C GLU A 263 23.71 3.55 -2.88
N LEU A 264 24.59 4.21 -3.65
CA LEU A 264 26.04 4.13 -3.48
C LEU A 264 26.53 5.38 -2.73
N ARG A 265 27.38 5.19 -1.75
CA ARG A 265 28.14 6.26 -1.06
C ARG A 265 29.61 6.14 -1.41
N VAL A 266 30.27 7.24 -1.73
CA VAL A 266 31.69 7.27 -2.06
C VAL A 266 32.40 8.21 -1.10
N PHE A 267 33.42 7.72 -0.43
CA PHE A 267 34.15 8.41 0.63
C PHE A 267 35.55 8.76 0.15
N ASP A 268 36.01 9.95 0.50
CA ASP A 268 37.38 10.35 0.35
C ASP A 268 38.22 10.08 1.64
N VAL A 269 39.52 10.20 1.53
CA VAL A 269 40.46 9.95 2.63
C VAL A 269 40.32 10.91 3.82
N VAL A 270 39.60 12.04 3.67
CA VAL A 270 39.32 13.00 4.75
C VAL A 270 37.93 12.79 5.37
N GLY A 271 37.20 11.76 4.93
CA GLY A 271 35.90 11.37 5.46
C GLY A 271 34.73 12.18 4.90
N THR A 272 34.92 12.97 3.85
CA THR A 272 33.82 13.57 3.10
C THR A 272 33.22 12.51 2.17
N TYR A 273 31.90 12.51 2.03
CA TYR A 273 31.27 11.57 1.11
C TYR A 273 30.16 12.20 0.30
N SER A 274 29.89 11.61 -0.84
CA SER A 274 28.70 11.86 -1.63
C SER A 274 27.91 10.58 -1.83
N LYS A 275 26.63 10.72 -2.04
CA LYS A 275 25.74 9.60 -2.31
C LYS A 275 25.03 9.78 -3.65
N THR A 276 24.74 8.67 -4.30
CA THR A 276 23.93 8.67 -5.52
C THR A 276 22.47 8.96 -5.19
N VAL A 277 21.70 9.34 -6.21
CA VAL A 277 20.24 9.28 -6.11
C VAL A 277 19.82 7.83 -5.91
N SER A 278 18.90 7.63 -4.98
CA SER A 278 18.29 6.33 -4.72
C SER A 278 17.63 5.75 -5.99
N LYS A 279 17.73 4.44 -6.16
CA LYS A 279 17.09 3.69 -7.26
C LYS A 279 16.11 2.71 -6.66
N GLU A 280 14.83 2.93 -6.96
CA GLU A 280 13.78 2.01 -6.57
C GLU A 280 13.80 0.75 -7.45
N ILE A 281 13.81 -0.41 -6.81
CA ILE A 281 13.87 -1.72 -7.45
C ILE A 281 12.71 -2.55 -6.91
N SER A 282 11.78 -2.91 -7.78
CA SER A 282 10.66 -3.78 -7.41
C SER A 282 11.14 -5.22 -7.21
N ILE A 283 10.58 -5.92 -6.22
CA ILE A 283 10.83 -7.34 -5.98
C ILE A 283 9.65 -8.16 -6.52
N ASN A 284 9.96 -9.12 -7.39
CA ASN A 284 9.00 -10.02 -8.02
C ASN A 284 9.07 -11.44 -7.43
#